data_127313d5d4c508abaa0a0bd45b4c9b00
#
_entry.id   127313d5d4c508abaa0a0bd45b4c9b00
#
_cell.length_a   1.000
_cell.length_b   1.000
_cell.length_c   1.000
_cell.angle_alpha   90.00
_cell.angle_beta   90.00
_cell.angle_gamma   90.00
#
_symmetry.space_group_name_H-M   'P 1'
#
loop_
_entity.id
_entity.type
_entity.pdbx_description
1 polymer ?
#
loop_
_entity_poly.entity_id
_entity_poly.type
_entity_poly.pdbx_seq_one_letter_code
_entity_poly.pdbx_strand_id
1 'polypeptide(L)'
;METYERKDHRLAKIILLSIIGISFLLICILIFLYIQSNNRKPLIKYPLYEVSTKDWTSGNVIINITNDSSKISAYSFDGGKNFQEQPSYEVLENGVFLLTIKDTNGRLSNTISVPIRNIDKEAPQINFENPTTVQLNTNFSVRSGVVITENGSGLSNNYVVTPDTIDTTHEGTYELTYTAFDKVGNYTEKKRTIVVKDIVGRTYYRSRSISTENYQCEPYACNCVVTETAKVNKTCPSGFNFNEPDKCCQTCYKTCKRTNYGEWSEWSQEKVIPSSVLEVETKVE
;
A
#
# COMPACT_ATOMS: atom_id res chain seq x y z
N MET A 1 10.15 -47.68 80.94
CA MET A 1 10.68 -46.54 80.20
C MET A 1 10.97 -46.86 78.71
N GLU A 2 11.50 -47.99 78.38
CA GLU A 2 11.86 -48.40 76.98
C GLU A 2 10.70 -48.50 75.99
N THR A 3 9.47 -48.78 76.41
CA THR A 3 8.32 -48.94 75.53
C THR A 3 7.74 -47.62 75.04
N TYR A 4 8.01 -46.51 75.77
CA TYR A 4 7.53 -45.15 75.36
C TYR A 4 8.46 -44.53 74.31
N GLU A 5 9.76 -44.64 74.46
CA GLU A 5 10.72 -44.21 73.47
C GLU A 5 10.59 -44.93 72.14
N ARG A 6 10.27 -46.21 72.12
CA ARG A 6 10.11 -46.99 70.92
C ARG A 6 8.85 -46.57 70.12
N LYS A 7 7.81 -46.08 70.79
CA LYS A 7 6.56 -45.61 70.20
C LYS A 7 6.79 -44.20 69.48
N ASP A 8 7.54 -43.31 70.11
CA ASP A 8 7.86 -42.02 69.61
C ASP A 8 8.73 -42.11 68.33
N HIS A 9 9.74 -42.97 68.31
CA HIS A 9 10.56 -43.22 67.12
C HIS A 9 9.79 -43.80 65.93
N ARG A 10 8.75 -44.65 66.21
CA ARG A 10 7.88 -45.13 65.12
C ARG A 10 6.96 -44.05 64.59
N LEU A 11 6.41 -43.24 65.46
CA LEU A 11 5.58 -42.09 65.09
C LEU A 11 6.36 -41.06 64.30
N ALA A 12 7.55 -40.71 64.70
CA ALA A 12 8.47 -39.80 64.01
C ALA A 12 8.83 -40.33 62.59
N LYS A 13 9.09 -41.63 62.45
CA LYS A 13 9.33 -42.28 61.14
C LYS A 13 8.12 -42.21 60.23
N ILE A 14 6.91 -42.44 60.73
CA ILE A 14 5.66 -42.35 59.94
C ILE A 14 5.42 -40.93 59.49
N ILE A 15 5.60 -39.93 60.37
CA ILE A 15 5.47 -38.53 60.05
C ILE A 15 6.52 -38.13 58.99
N LEU A 16 7.77 -38.53 59.12
CA LEU A 16 8.84 -38.26 58.18
C LEU A 16 8.53 -38.88 56.81
N LEU A 17 8.08 -40.12 56.74
CA LEU A 17 7.70 -40.77 55.49
C LEU A 17 6.49 -40.12 54.82
N SER A 18 5.50 -39.64 55.62
CA SER A 18 4.36 -38.92 55.07
C SER A 18 4.76 -37.57 54.51
N ILE A 19 5.68 -36.83 55.16
CA ILE A 19 6.22 -35.55 54.62
C ILE A 19 6.97 -35.78 53.31
N ILE A 20 7.81 -36.84 53.25
CA ILE A 20 8.53 -37.20 52.02
C ILE A 20 7.53 -37.58 50.91
N GLY A 21 6.50 -38.33 51.22
CA GLY A 21 5.44 -38.70 50.26
C GLY A 21 4.67 -37.47 49.71
N ILE A 22 4.29 -36.58 50.61
CA ILE A 22 3.63 -35.31 50.23
C ILE A 22 4.53 -34.45 49.37
N SER A 23 5.83 -34.29 49.71
CA SER A 23 6.78 -33.50 48.94
C SER A 23 7.01 -34.11 47.58
N PHE A 24 7.11 -35.43 47.46
CA PHE A 24 7.23 -36.11 46.16
C PHE A 24 5.99 -35.89 45.28
N LEU A 25 4.78 -35.98 45.87
CA LEU A 25 3.53 -35.74 45.16
C LEU A 25 3.48 -34.29 44.66
N LEU A 26 3.87 -33.29 45.46
CA LEU A 26 3.94 -31.89 45.07
C LEU A 26 4.94 -31.67 43.92
N ILE A 27 6.10 -32.29 43.96
CA ILE A 27 7.09 -32.24 42.87
C ILE A 27 6.51 -32.86 41.59
N CYS A 28 5.83 -33.98 41.66
CA CYS A 28 5.17 -34.60 40.50
C CYS A 28 4.09 -33.69 39.91
N ILE A 29 3.27 -33.05 40.78
CA ILE A 29 2.27 -32.05 40.33
C ILE A 29 2.93 -30.87 39.65
N LEU A 30 4.00 -30.32 40.22
CA LEU A 30 4.74 -29.20 39.63
C LEU A 30 5.37 -29.56 38.27
N ILE A 31 5.96 -30.76 38.18
CA ILE A 31 6.49 -31.27 36.90
C ILE A 31 5.37 -31.46 35.90
N PHE A 32 4.22 -31.99 36.28
CA PHE A 32 3.06 -32.18 35.42
C PHE A 32 2.54 -30.80 34.93
N LEU A 33 2.40 -29.81 35.82
CA LEU A 33 1.97 -28.45 35.48
C LEU A 33 2.99 -27.77 34.59
N TYR A 34 4.29 -27.98 34.82
CA TYR A 34 5.36 -27.45 33.97
C TYR A 34 5.32 -28.05 32.55
N ILE A 35 5.15 -29.37 32.43
CA ILE A 35 4.99 -30.08 31.17
C ILE A 35 3.73 -29.57 30.45
N GLN A 36 2.61 -29.45 31.12
CA GLN A 36 1.36 -28.92 30.60
C GLN A 36 1.52 -27.46 30.09
N SER A 37 2.20 -26.63 30.88
CA SER A 37 2.47 -25.22 30.50
C SER A 37 3.38 -25.12 29.28
N ASN A 38 4.43 -25.94 29.24
CA ASN A 38 5.37 -25.96 28.12
C ASN A 38 4.72 -26.53 26.84
N ASN A 39 3.84 -27.52 27.00
CA ASN A 39 3.07 -28.08 25.90
C ASN A 39 2.01 -27.12 25.32
N ARG A 40 1.71 -25.98 25.98
CA ARG A 40 0.73 -25.01 25.51
C ARG A 40 1.34 -23.92 24.58
N LYS A 41 2.67 -23.78 24.58
CA LYS A 41 3.34 -22.79 23.73
C LYS A 41 3.48 -23.31 22.30
N PRO A 42 3.23 -22.49 21.27
CA PRO A 42 3.48 -22.91 19.90
C PRO A 42 4.97 -23.13 19.67
N LEU A 43 5.32 -24.08 18.80
CA LEU A 43 6.70 -24.34 18.38
C LEU A 43 7.29 -23.15 17.63
N ILE A 44 6.42 -22.38 16.95
CA ILE A 44 6.77 -21.18 16.19
C ILE A 44 5.99 -20.02 16.76
N LYS A 45 6.70 -19.00 17.26
CA LYS A 45 6.07 -17.83 17.89
C LYS A 45 5.49 -16.86 16.84
N TYR A 46 6.23 -16.61 15.78
CA TYR A 46 5.86 -15.69 14.69
C TYR A 46 6.18 -16.30 13.33
N PRO A 47 5.35 -16.07 12.30
CA PRO A 47 5.73 -16.32 10.93
C PRO A 47 6.95 -15.49 10.51
N LEU A 48 7.94 -16.13 9.87
CA LEU A 48 8.98 -15.47 9.09
C LEU A 48 8.54 -15.55 7.64
N TYR A 49 8.75 -14.48 6.88
CA TYR A 49 8.28 -14.43 5.51
C TYR A 49 9.20 -13.62 4.61
N GLU A 50 9.09 -13.90 3.34
CA GLU A 50 9.65 -13.13 2.24
C GLU A 50 8.56 -12.81 1.23
N VAL A 51 8.74 -11.72 0.48
CA VAL A 51 7.88 -11.35 -0.64
C VAL A 51 8.72 -11.40 -1.93
N SER A 52 8.11 -11.84 -3.02
CA SER A 52 8.81 -12.02 -4.32
C SER A 52 9.39 -10.71 -4.85
N THR A 53 8.75 -9.59 -4.57
CA THR A 53 9.24 -8.26 -4.91
C THR A 53 8.69 -7.20 -3.96
N LYS A 54 9.46 -6.14 -3.73
CA LYS A 54 9.06 -4.92 -3.04
C LYS A 54 8.91 -3.74 -4.01
N ASP A 55 9.40 -3.91 -5.23
CA ASP A 55 9.26 -2.93 -6.29
C ASP A 55 7.86 -3.03 -6.91
N TRP A 56 7.41 -1.96 -7.53
CA TRP A 56 6.17 -1.94 -8.28
C TRP A 56 6.17 -3.02 -9.36
N THR A 57 5.05 -3.68 -9.56
CA THR A 57 4.88 -4.76 -10.54
C THR A 57 3.47 -4.79 -11.11
N SER A 58 3.35 -5.08 -12.38
CA SER A 58 2.07 -5.41 -13.02
C SER A 58 1.66 -6.88 -12.81
N GLY A 59 2.59 -7.70 -12.33
CA GLY A 59 2.36 -9.09 -11.98
C GLY A 59 1.84 -9.28 -10.55
N ASN A 60 1.66 -10.55 -10.19
CA ASN A 60 1.27 -10.92 -8.83
C ASN A 60 2.48 -10.94 -7.89
N VAL A 61 2.24 -10.73 -6.61
CA VAL A 61 3.26 -10.83 -5.56
C VAL A 61 3.06 -12.14 -4.81
N ILE A 62 4.14 -12.87 -4.55
CA ILE A 62 4.09 -14.09 -3.75
C ILE A 62 4.60 -13.77 -2.36
N ILE A 63 3.80 -14.10 -1.36
CA ILE A 63 4.22 -14.14 0.04
C ILE A 63 4.61 -15.58 0.36
N ASN A 64 5.83 -15.80 0.81
CA ASN A 64 6.34 -17.11 1.18
C ASN A 64 6.74 -17.14 2.65
N ILE A 65 6.17 -18.06 3.43
CA ILE A 65 6.54 -18.29 4.83
C ILE A 65 7.79 -19.17 4.86
N THR A 66 8.86 -18.69 5.51
CA THR A 66 10.21 -19.28 5.47
C THR A 66 10.62 -19.97 6.76
N ASN A 67 9.69 -20.17 7.70
CA ASN A 67 9.95 -20.94 8.90
C ASN A 67 10.27 -22.42 8.58
N ASP A 68 10.94 -23.11 9.53
CA ASP A 68 11.23 -24.54 9.45
C ASP A 68 9.96 -25.38 9.23
N SER A 69 9.78 -25.87 8.02
CA SER A 69 8.58 -26.61 7.60
C SER A 69 8.39 -27.93 8.37
N SER A 70 9.46 -28.51 8.93
CA SER A 70 9.36 -29.74 9.73
C SER A 70 8.52 -29.59 11.01
N LYS A 71 8.31 -28.35 11.46
CA LYS A 71 7.53 -27.98 12.64
C LYS A 71 6.13 -27.47 12.32
N ILE A 72 5.76 -27.43 11.04
CA ILE A 72 4.52 -26.80 10.55
C ILE A 72 3.59 -27.87 9.99
N SER A 73 2.30 -27.78 10.34
CA SER A 73 1.25 -28.60 9.75
C SER A 73 0.42 -27.85 8.72
N ALA A 74 0.29 -26.51 8.85
CA ALA A 74 -0.46 -25.71 7.89
C ALA A 74 -0.15 -24.21 8.01
N TYR A 75 -0.43 -23.48 6.94
CA TYR A 75 -0.20 -22.05 6.79
C TYR A 75 -1.51 -21.31 6.56
N SER A 76 -1.63 -20.11 7.09
CA SER A 76 -2.77 -19.23 6.86
C SER A 76 -2.28 -17.83 6.49
N PHE A 77 -2.99 -17.18 5.55
CA PHE A 77 -2.73 -15.82 5.07
C PHE A 77 -3.89 -14.86 5.37
N ASP A 78 -4.89 -15.32 6.12
CA ASP A 78 -6.11 -14.57 6.47
C ASP A 78 -6.38 -14.52 8.00
N GLY A 79 -5.33 -14.72 8.80
CA GLY A 79 -5.41 -14.64 10.26
C GLY A 79 -5.92 -15.91 10.93
N GLY A 80 -5.73 -17.06 10.30
CA GLY A 80 -6.11 -18.35 10.85
C GLY A 80 -7.55 -18.77 10.56
N LYS A 81 -8.25 -18.08 9.66
CA LYS A 81 -9.61 -18.46 9.24
C LYS A 81 -9.58 -19.66 8.30
N ASN A 82 -8.68 -19.64 7.33
CA ASN A 82 -8.44 -20.73 6.39
C ASN A 82 -6.98 -21.16 6.45
N PHE A 83 -6.75 -22.47 6.31
CA PHE A 83 -5.41 -23.06 6.32
C PHE A 83 -5.16 -23.85 5.03
N GLN A 84 -3.91 -23.82 4.57
CA GLN A 84 -3.40 -24.56 3.40
C GLN A 84 -2.08 -25.25 3.74
N GLU A 85 -1.69 -26.22 2.93
CA GLU A 85 -0.42 -26.95 3.07
C GLU A 85 0.77 -26.22 2.46
N GLN A 86 0.52 -25.35 1.48
CA GLN A 86 1.58 -24.62 0.80
C GLN A 86 2.05 -23.41 1.62
N PRO A 87 3.38 -23.20 1.76
CA PRO A 87 3.93 -22.07 2.49
C PRO A 87 3.81 -20.75 1.75
N SER A 88 3.41 -20.77 0.49
CA SER A 88 3.32 -19.61 -0.39
C SER A 88 1.86 -19.25 -0.69
N TYR A 89 1.61 -17.96 -0.86
CA TYR A 89 0.32 -17.40 -1.25
C TYR A 89 0.52 -16.36 -2.36
N GLU A 90 -0.21 -16.52 -3.44
CA GLU A 90 -0.19 -15.60 -4.55
C GLU A 90 -1.18 -14.46 -4.31
N VAL A 91 -0.65 -13.25 -4.24
CA VAL A 91 -1.39 -12.01 -4.03
C VAL A 91 -1.72 -11.41 -5.39
N LEU A 92 -2.99 -11.30 -5.70
CA LEU A 92 -3.49 -10.79 -6.98
C LEU A 92 -3.74 -9.28 -6.96
N GLU A 93 -4.01 -8.71 -5.79
CA GLU A 93 -4.40 -7.32 -5.58
C GLU A 93 -3.75 -6.76 -4.30
N ASN A 94 -3.58 -5.45 -4.25
CA ASN A 94 -3.08 -4.77 -3.06
C ASN A 94 -3.99 -5.01 -1.85
N GLY A 95 -3.38 -5.28 -0.70
CA GLY A 95 -4.14 -5.59 0.51
C GLY A 95 -3.25 -5.81 1.72
N VAL A 96 -3.89 -6.22 2.80
CA VAL A 96 -3.22 -6.59 4.06
C VAL A 96 -3.48 -8.06 4.33
N PHE A 97 -2.41 -8.85 4.41
CA PHE A 97 -2.44 -10.29 4.63
C PHE A 97 -2.02 -10.59 6.07
N LEU A 98 -2.78 -11.47 6.71
CA LEU A 98 -2.58 -11.81 8.12
C LEU A 98 -2.01 -13.23 8.19
N LEU A 99 -0.70 -13.33 8.43
CA LEU A 99 0.00 -14.61 8.41
C LEU A 99 -0.09 -15.28 9.78
N THR A 100 -0.51 -16.54 9.78
CA THR A 100 -0.58 -17.40 10.97
C THR A 100 -0.13 -18.81 10.59
N ILE A 101 0.64 -19.45 11.46
CA ILE A 101 1.13 -20.81 11.27
C ILE A 101 0.44 -21.74 12.28
N LYS A 102 0.07 -22.93 11.83
CA LYS A 102 -0.32 -24.04 12.68
C LYS A 102 0.85 -25.00 12.79
N ASP A 103 1.34 -25.26 14.01
CA ASP A 103 2.44 -26.19 14.24
C ASP A 103 1.98 -27.66 14.15
N THR A 104 2.93 -28.58 14.17
CA THR A 104 2.67 -30.05 14.14
C THR A 104 1.90 -30.55 15.37
N ASN A 105 1.79 -29.75 16.44
CA ASN A 105 0.97 -30.04 17.62
C ASN A 105 -0.42 -29.41 17.54
N GLY A 106 -0.78 -28.78 16.39
CA GLY A 106 -2.05 -28.12 16.17
C GLY A 106 -2.18 -26.73 16.80
N ARG A 107 -1.08 -26.12 17.30
CA ARG A 107 -1.09 -24.82 17.97
C ARG A 107 -0.81 -23.70 16.98
N LEU A 108 -1.41 -22.55 17.24
CA LEU A 108 -1.26 -21.37 16.37
C LEU A 108 -0.13 -20.47 16.85
N SER A 109 0.64 -19.95 15.91
CA SER A 109 1.56 -18.83 16.14
C SER A 109 0.79 -17.54 16.43
N ASN A 110 1.50 -16.50 16.85
CA ASN A 110 0.97 -15.16 16.78
C ASN A 110 0.78 -14.76 15.29
N THR A 111 -0.25 -13.98 15.03
CA THR A 111 -0.52 -13.44 13.69
C THR A 111 0.36 -12.21 13.43
N ILE A 112 0.90 -12.10 12.23
CA ILE A 112 1.57 -10.90 11.74
C ILE A 112 0.84 -10.32 10.54
N SER A 113 0.93 -9.00 10.37
CA SER A 113 0.30 -8.26 9.28
C SER A 113 1.34 -7.92 8.22
N VAL A 114 1.06 -8.27 6.97
CA VAL A 114 1.91 -8.01 5.81
C VAL A 114 1.13 -7.17 4.80
N PRO A 115 1.41 -5.87 4.69
CA PRO A 115 0.80 -5.03 3.67
C PRO A 115 1.50 -5.22 2.32
N ILE A 116 0.73 -5.48 1.28
CA ILE A 116 1.17 -5.45 -0.13
C ILE A 116 0.50 -4.24 -0.78
N ARG A 117 1.30 -3.35 -1.38
CA ARG A 117 0.84 -2.07 -1.97
C ARG A 117 1.55 -1.71 -3.26
N ASN A 118 2.24 -2.66 -3.84
CA ASN A 118 3.12 -2.48 -4.99
C ASN A 118 2.65 -3.23 -6.24
N ILE A 119 1.41 -3.68 -6.26
CA ILE A 119 0.77 -4.25 -7.46
C ILE A 119 0.05 -3.13 -8.20
N ASP A 120 0.37 -2.97 -9.47
CA ASP A 120 -0.26 -2.00 -10.35
C ASP A 120 -0.60 -2.67 -11.68
N LYS A 121 -1.89 -2.89 -11.91
CA LYS A 121 -2.43 -3.51 -13.12
C LYS A 121 -3.23 -2.53 -13.98
N GLU A 122 -3.29 -1.27 -13.55
CA GLU A 122 -4.03 -0.25 -14.26
C GLU A 122 -3.11 0.50 -15.23
N ALA A 123 -3.63 0.78 -16.40
CA ALA A 123 -2.91 1.57 -17.39
C ALA A 123 -3.20 3.06 -17.21
N PRO A 124 -2.26 3.95 -17.60
CA PRO A 124 -2.47 5.39 -17.60
C PRO A 124 -3.70 5.79 -18.40
N GLN A 125 -4.38 6.85 -17.97
CA GLN A 125 -5.51 7.42 -18.69
C GLN A 125 -5.05 8.63 -19.51
N ILE A 126 -5.44 8.69 -20.78
CA ILE A 126 -5.15 9.82 -21.68
C ILE A 126 -6.46 10.57 -21.93
N ASN A 127 -6.44 11.87 -21.66
CA ASN A 127 -7.56 12.77 -21.94
C ASN A 127 -7.12 13.94 -22.79
N PHE A 128 -8.05 14.51 -23.57
CA PHE A 128 -7.81 15.65 -24.44
C PHE A 128 -8.73 16.79 -24.03
N GLU A 129 -8.15 17.95 -23.77
CA GLU A 129 -8.88 19.13 -23.30
C GLU A 129 -9.14 20.16 -24.41
N ASN A 130 -8.77 19.94 -25.68
CA ASN A 130 -8.79 21.03 -26.63
C ASN A 130 -9.15 20.67 -28.06
N PRO A 131 -9.40 21.74 -28.87
CA PRO A 131 -10.15 21.65 -30.12
C PRO A 131 -9.51 20.68 -31.09
N THR A 132 -10.37 20.02 -31.83
CA THR A 132 -10.01 19.16 -32.95
C THR A 132 -9.79 19.94 -34.25
N THR A 133 -9.94 21.27 -34.21
CA THR A 133 -9.81 22.15 -35.39
C THR A 133 -8.68 23.14 -35.19
N VAL A 134 -7.79 23.23 -36.16
CA VAL A 134 -6.61 24.10 -36.19
C VAL A 134 -6.70 25.01 -37.42
N GLN A 135 -6.41 26.28 -37.22
CA GLN A 135 -6.35 27.27 -38.34
C GLN A 135 -5.20 26.94 -39.29
N LEU A 136 -5.49 27.00 -40.57
CA LEU A 136 -4.49 26.86 -41.64
C LEU A 136 -3.33 27.85 -41.43
N ASN A 137 -2.10 27.42 -41.73
CA ASN A 137 -0.86 28.18 -41.57
C ASN A 137 -0.54 28.67 -40.15
N THR A 138 -1.06 28.00 -39.11
CA THR A 138 -0.71 28.26 -37.71
C THR A 138 0.24 27.22 -37.17
N ASN A 139 1.06 27.61 -36.18
CA ASN A 139 1.88 26.62 -35.46
C ASN A 139 1.02 25.86 -34.45
N PHE A 140 0.97 24.53 -34.58
CA PHE A 140 0.22 23.68 -33.72
C PHE A 140 1.14 22.62 -33.06
N SER A 141 1.03 22.47 -31.74
CA SER A 141 1.71 21.40 -31.03
C SER A 141 0.75 20.23 -30.84
N VAL A 142 1.13 19.07 -31.34
CA VAL A 142 0.37 17.82 -31.12
C VAL A 142 0.26 17.42 -29.65
N ARG A 143 1.07 18.00 -28.78
CA ARG A 143 1.04 17.79 -27.33
C ARG A 143 0.12 18.76 -26.58
N SER A 144 -0.44 19.74 -27.29
CA SER A 144 -1.35 20.70 -26.68
C SER A 144 -2.66 20.04 -26.23
N GLY A 145 -3.08 20.34 -24.99
CA GLY A 145 -4.31 19.83 -24.39
C GLY A 145 -4.33 18.32 -24.12
N VAL A 146 -3.17 17.68 -24.00
CA VAL A 146 -3.07 16.28 -23.59
C VAL A 146 -2.89 16.21 -22.09
N VAL A 147 -3.78 15.51 -21.41
CA VAL A 147 -3.73 15.24 -19.97
C VAL A 147 -3.60 13.76 -19.75
N ILE A 148 -2.55 13.36 -19.03
CA ILE A 148 -2.32 11.96 -18.67
C ILE A 148 -2.34 11.82 -17.18
N THR A 149 -3.15 10.90 -16.67
CA THR A 149 -3.27 10.58 -15.25
C THR A 149 -2.87 9.15 -15.00
N GLU A 150 -2.16 8.94 -13.90
CA GLU A 150 -1.69 7.64 -13.43
C GLU A 150 -1.70 7.62 -11.90
N ASN A 151 -2.30 6.56 -11.30
CA ASN A 151 -2.54 6.48 -9.85
C ASN A 151 -1.73 5.39 -9.14
N GLY A 152 -0.99 4.55 -9.88
CA GLY A 152 -0.24 3.41 -9.34
C GLY A 152 1.26 3.65 -9.29
N SER A 153 1.99 2.93 -10.12
CA SER A 153 3.45 2.94 -10.21
C SER A 153 4.04 4.27 -10.71
N GLY A 154 3.18 5.10 -11.30
CA GLY A 154 3.53 6.37 -11.92
C GLY A 154 3.97 6.22 -13.37
N LEU A 155 3.90 7.32 -14.13
CA LEU A 155 4.31 7.33 -15.54
C LEU A 155 5.80 6.98 -15.70
N SER A 156 6.13 6.16 -16.69
CA SER A 156 7.52 5.74 -16.95
C SER A 156 8.35 6.85 -17.55
N ASN A 157 7.81 7.55 -18.54
CA ASN A 157 8.41 8.68 -19.26
C ASN A 157 7.30 9.54 -19.87
N ASN A 158 7.70 10.54 -20.67
CA ASN A 158 6.77 11.25 -21.52
C ASN A 158 6.08 10.28 -22.48
N TYR A 159 4.80 10.49 -22.72
CA TYR A 159 4.04 9.74 -23.69
C TYR A 159 4.56 9.95 -25.12
N VAL A 160 4.31 8.98 -25.98
CA VAL A 160 4.64 9.02 -27.40
C VAL A 160 3.43 9.51 -28.19
N VAL A 161 3.66 10.32 -29.21
CA VAL A 161 2.66 10.78 -30.17
C VAL A 161 3.12 10.43 -31.59
N THR A 162 2.25 9.86 -32.38
CA THR A 162 2.56 9.51 -33.78
C THR A 162 1.41 9.93 -34.69
N PRO A 163 1.68 10.74 -35.70
CA PRO A 163 2.92 11.50 -35.96
C PRO A 163 3.18 12.54 -34.87
N ASP A 164 4.44 12.92 -34.66
CA ASP A 164 4.86 13.91 -33.65
C ASP A 164 4.66 15.37 -34.11
N THR A 165 4.34 15.55 -35.37
CA THR A 165 3.99 16.84 -35.99
C THR A 165 2.90 16.63 -37.02
N ILE A 166 2.16 17.68 -37.34
CA ILE A 166 1.23 17.74 -38.48
C ILE A 166 1.55 18.91 -39.36
N ASP A 167 1.27 18.76 -40.66
CA ASP A 167 1.40 19.88 -41.62
C ASP A 167 0.16 20.78 -41.55
N THR A 168 0.34 21.96 -41.01
CA THR A 168 -0.74 22.97 -40.95
C THR A 168 -0.76 23.91 -42.16
N THR A 169 0.11 23.70 -43.17
CA THR A 169 0.12 24.52 -44.38
C THR A 169 -0.90 24.03 -45.43
N HIS A 170 -1.43 22.86 -45.23
CA HIS A 170 -2.46 22.26 -46.10
C HIS A 170 -3.69 21.88 -45.28
N GLU A 171 -4.85 22.14 -45.87
CA GLU A 171 -6.10 21.63 -45.27
C GLU A 171 -6.14 20.11 -45.28
N GLY A 172 -6.63 19.54 -44.19
CA GLY A 172 -6.70 18.07 -44.09
C GLY A 172 -7.12 17.61 -42.72
N THR A 173 -7.31 16.30 -42.64
CA THR A 173 -7.64 15.60 -41.38
C THR A 173 -6.46 14.73 -41.03
N TYR A 174 -5.94 14.91 -39.82
CA TYR A 174 -4.80 14.19 -39.28
C TYR A 174 -5.25 13.33 -38.10
N GLU A 175 -4.94 12.05 -38.15
CA GLU A 175 -5.14 11.15 -37.01
C GLU A 175 -3.83 11.04 -36.24
N LEU A 176 -3.87 11.35 -34.95
CA LEU A 176 -2.74 11.26 -34.02
C LEU A 176 -3.00 10.11 -33.06
N THR A 177 -2.00 9.26 -32.87
CA THR A 177 -2.03 8.18 -31.90
C THR A 177 -1.14 8.54 -30.71
N TYR A 178 -1.68 8.51 -29.52
CA TYR A 178 -0.99 8.80 -28.27
C TYR A 178 -0.85 7.50 -27.48
N THR A 179 0.39 7.20 -27.06
CA THR A 179 0.67 6.02 -26.25
C THR A 179 1.38 6.43 -24.96
N ALA A 180 0.81 6.10 -23.81
CA ALA A 180 1.37 6.37 -22.51
C ALA A 180 1.63 5.06 -21.77
N PHE A 181 2.78 4.96 -21.10
CA PHE A 181 3.20 3.81 -20.30
C PHE A 181 3.38 4.22 -18.85
N ASP A 182 3.04 3.33 -17.92
CA ASP A 182 3.46 3.43 -16.55
C ASP A 182 4.85 2.81 -16.34
N LYS A 183 5.34 2.81 -15.08
CA LYS A 183 6.67 2.26 -14.75
C LYS A 183 6.72 0.73 -14.73
N VAL A 184 5.59 0.05 -14.71
CA VAL A 184 5.52 -1.41 -14.71
C VAL A 184 5.08 -2.00 -16.05
N GLY A 185 4.90 -1.14 -17.06
CA GLY A 185 4.68 -1.53 -18.44
C GLY A 185 3.21 -1.63 -18.86
N ASN A 186 2.25 -1.26 -18.01
CA ASN A 186 0.88 -1.09 -18.48
C ASN A 186 0.82 0.13 -19.39
N TYR A 187 -0.01 0.08 -20.43
CA TYR A 187 -0.09 1.17 -21.39
C TYR A 187 -1.51 1.39 -21.90
N THR A 188 -1.72 2.63 -22.34
CA THR A 188 -2.95 3.04 -23.04
C THR A 188 -2.56 3.67 -24.36
N GLU A 189 -3.31 3.31 -25.39
CA GLU A 189 -3.28 3.96 -26.69
C GLU A 189 -4.61 4.67 -26.93
N LYS A 190 -4.53 5.94 -27.36
CA LYS A 190 -5.73 6.74 -27.67
C LYS A 190 -5.50 7.59 -28.91
N LYS A 191 -6.50 7.61 -29.78
CA LYS A 191 -6.47 8.39 -31.01
C LYS A 191 -7.16 9.73 -30.85
N ARG A 192 -6.65 10.73 -31.56
CA ARG A 192 -7.22 12.07 -31.67
C ARG A 192 -7.20 12.52 -33.11
N THR A 193 -8.31 13.01 -33.58
CA THR A 193 -8.43 13.60 -34.93
C THR A 193 -8.27 15.11 -34.86
N ILE A 194 -7.37 15.65 -35.68
CA ILE A 194 -7.17 17.08 -35.86
C ILE A 194 -7.56 17.45 -37.28
N VAL A 195 -8.40 18.45 -37.42
CA VAL A 195 -8.80 19.01 -38.72
C VAL A 195 -8.11 20.37 -38.94
N VAL A 196 -7.23 20.46 -39.93
CA VAL A 196 -6.66 21.71 -40.38
C VAL A 196 -7.55 22.28 -41.46
N LYS A 197 -8.03 23.48 -41.28
CA LYS A 197 -8.84 24.18 -42.27
C LYS A 197 -8.66 25.70 -42.20
N ASP A 198 -8.89 26.37 -43.32
CA ASP A 198 -8.99 27.82 -43.30
C ASP A 198 -10.32 28.21 -42.64
N ILE A 199 -10.21 28.77 -41.47
CA ILE A 199 -11.35 29.23 -40.72
C ILE A 199 -11.51 30.73 -40.97
N VAL A 200 -12.26 31.04 -42.03
CA VAL A 200 -12.64 32.43 -42.31
C VAL A 200 -13.65 32.87 -41.26
N GLY A 201 -13.15 33.40 -40.18
CA GLY A 201 -14.02 33.79 -39.08
C GLY A 201 -13.30 34.67 -38.05
N ARG A 202 -14.05 35.12 -37.09
CA ARG A 202 -13.53 35.93 -35.97
C ARG A 202 -12.88 35.02 -34.95
N THR A 203 -11.62 35.29 -34.57
CA THR A 203 -10.97 34.59 -33.50
C THR A 203 -11.48 35.07 -32.14
N TYR A 204 -11.93 34.13 -31.32
CA TYR A 204 -12.37 34.39 -29.95
C TYR A 204 -11.37 33.78 -29.00
N TYR A 205 -11.21 34.41 -27.86
CA TYR A 205 -10.34 33.98 -26.76
C TYR A 205 -11.15 33.84 -25.51
N ARG A 206 -10.83 32.86 -24.72
CA ARG A 206 -11.25 32.81 -23.33
C ARG A 206 -10.08 32.41 -22.46
N SER A 207 -10.13 32.75 -21.20
CA SER A 207 -9.05 32.45 -20.28
C SER A 207 -9.61 31.90 -18.96
N ARG A 208 -8.79 31.14 -18.27
CA ARG A 208 -9.01 30.77 -16.89
C ARG A 208 -7.73 30.93 -16.09
N SER A 209 -7.87 31.22 -14.81
CA SER A 209 -6.73 31.27 -13.91
C SER A 209 -6.17 29.89 -13.64
N ILE A 210 -4.85 29.81 -13.51
CA ILE A 210 -4.15 28.63 -13.05
C ILE A 210 -3.47 28.99 -11.74
N SER A 211 -3.69 28.21 -10.71
CA SER A 211 -2.97 28.32 -9.45
C SER A 211 -2.44 26.97 -9.02
N THR A 212 -1.29 26.97 -8.38
CA THR A 212 -0.74 25.76 -7.78
C THR A 212 -0.77 25.93 -6.28
N GLU A 213 -1.41 25.02 -5.61
CA GLU A 213 -1.44 24.97 -4.15
C GLU A 213 -0.68 23.76 -3.63
N ASN A 214 -0.05 23.94 -2.47
CA ASN A 214 0.48 22.82 -1.71
C ASN A 214 -0.61 22.32 -0.77
N TYR A 215 -0.83 21.04 -0.73
CA TYR A 215 -1.77 20.43 0.20
C TYR A 215 -1.12 19.23 0.89
N GLN A 216 -1.67 18.86 2.02
CA GLN A 216 -1.24 17.66 2.72
C GLN A 216 -1.88 16.44 2.04
N CYS A 217 -1.03 15.54 1.57
CA CYS A 217 -1.44 14.27 0.97
C CYS A 217 -0.92 13.11 1.81
N GLU A 218 -0.88 11.95 1.35
CA GLU A 218 -0.34 10.72 1.94
C GLU A 218 0.10 10.83 3.42
N PRO A 219 -0.73 10.40 4.37
CA PRO A 219 -0.35 10.40 5.77
C PRO A 219 0.76 9.38 6.03
N TYR A 220 1.69 9.72 6.91
CA TYR A 220 2.72 8.81 7.39
C TYR A 220 3.00 9.01 8.87
N ALA A 221 3.51 7.99 9.52
CA ALA A 221 3.91 8.08 10.92
C ALA A 221 5.24 8.85 11.05
N CYS A 222 5.25 9.89 11.88
CA CYS A 222 6.41 10.72 12.12
C CYS A 222 6.56 11.02 13.61
N ASN A 223 7.72 11.55 14.01
CA ASN A 223 7.99 11.94 15.39
C ASN A 223 7.63 10.83 16.38
N CYS A 224 8.03 9.60 16.06
CA CYS A 224 7.67 8.43 16.85
C CYS A 224 8.48 8.36 18.14
N VAL A 225 7.79 8.16 19.24
CA VAL A 225 8.39 7.97 20.57
C VAL A 225 7.95 6.64 21.16
N VAL A 226 8.83 5.99 21.89
CA VAL A 226 8.51 4.79 22.67
C VAL A 226 8.17 5.25 24.08
N THR A 227 6.98 4.92 24.56
CA THR A 227 6.54 5.24 25.92
C THR A 227 6.16 3.97 26.67
N GLU A 228 6.26 3.99 27.99
CA GLU A 228 5.84 2.83 28.79
C GLU A 228 4.32 2.55 28.63
N THR A 229 3.51 3.60 28.46
CA THR A 229 2.07 3.45 28.18
C THR A 229 1.80 2.81 26.83
N ALA A 230 2.61 3.11 25.81
CA ALA A 230 2.51 2.46 24.50
C ALA A 230 2.87 0.97 24.58
N LYS A 231 3.90 0.62 25.36
CA LYS A 231 4.34 -0.77 25.54
C LYS A 231 3.33 -1.63 26.29
N VAL A 232 2.72 -1.08 27.32
CA VAL A 232 1.85 -1.86 28.26
C VAL A 232 0.39 -1.79 27.83
N ASN A 233 -0.12 -0.61 27.55
CA ASN A 233 -1.56 -0.37 27.36
C ASN A 233 -1.95 -0.05 25.92
N LYS A 234 -0.99 0.03 25.00
CA LYS A 234 -1.18 0.47 23.60
C LYS A 234 -1.90 1.82 23.49
N THR A 235 -1.64 2.71 24.46
CA THR A 235 -2.23 4.06 24.52
C THR A 235 -1.17 5.12 24.33
N CYS A 236 -1.56 6.21 23.70
CA CYS A 236 -0.67 7.32 23.37
C CYS A 236 -1.16 8.64 23.97
N PRO A 237 -0.23 9.60 24.21
CA PRO A 237 -0.60 10.96 24.57
C PRO A 237 -1.48 11.63 23.52
N SER A 238 -2.19 12.69 23.89
CA SER A 238 -3.00 13.46 22.96
C SER A 238 -2.18 13.94 21.76
N GLY A 239 -2.72 13.77 20.56
CA GLY A 239 -2.05 14.11 19.29
C GLY A 239 -1.11 13.05 18.73
N PHE A 240 -1.03 11.87 19.37
CA PHE A 240 -0.26 10.74 18.88
C PHE A 240 -1.14 9.53 18.67
N ASN A 241 -0.84 8.75 17.65
CA ASN A 241 -1.51 7.48 17.34
C ASN A 241 -0.58 6.32 17.67
N PHE A 242 -1.15 5.23 18.18
CA PHE A 242 -0.39 4.01 18.43
C PHE A 242 0.04 3.39 17.10
N ASN A 243 1.34 3.05 16.99
CA ASN A 243 1.91 2.41 15.83
C ASN A 243 2.77 1.22 16.30
N GLU A 244 2.48 0.05 15.82
CA GLU A 244 3.21 -1.16 16.23
C GLU A 244 4.71 -1.09 15.85
N PRO A 245 5.61 -1.70 16.65
CA PRO A 245 5.30 -2.54 17.79
C PRO A 245 5.30 -1.86 19.15
N ASP A 246 5.25 -0.72 19.48
CA ASP A 246 5.18 -0.08 20.81
C ASP A 246 5.56 1.40 20.76
N LYS A 247 5.15 2.07 19.72
CA LYS A 247 5.46 3.47 19.46
C LYS A 247 4.20 4.31 19.39
N CYS A 248 4.32 5.53 19.87
CA CYS A 248 3.33 6.57 19.66
C CYS A 248 3.85 7.52 18.58
N CYS A 249 3.18 7.61 17.47
CA CYS A 249 3.59 8.45 16.35
C CYS A 249 2.55 9.53 16.07
N GLN A 250 3.01 10.70 15.66
CA GLN A 250 2.14 11.71 15.06
C GLN A 250 1.82 11.30 13.62
N THR A 251 0.63 11.71 13.17
CA THR A 251 0.30 11.63 11.76
C THR A 251 0.82 12.89 11.07
N CYS A 252 1.81 12.73 10.22
CA CYS A 252 2.31 13.77 9.34
C CYS A 252 1.80 13.53 7.93
N TYR A 253 1.88 14.54 7.10
CA TYR A 253 1.45 14.47 5.72
C TYR A 253 2.57 14.92 4.81
N LYS A 254 2.74 14.24 3.69
CA LYS A 254 3.59 14.74 2.62
C LYS A 254 2.95 16.00 2.03
N THR A 255 3.78 16.92 1.57
CA THR A 255 3.32 18.07 0.81
C THR A 255 3.26 17.69 -0.66
N CYS A 256 2.08 17.71 -1.22
CA CYS A 256 1.82 17.52 -2.63
C CYS A 256 1.43 18.85 -3.28
N LYS A 257 1.55 18.88 -4.58
CA LYS A 257 1.11 20.04 -5.38
C LYS A 257 -0.15 19.66 -6.16
N ARG A 258 -1.12 20.54 -6.15
CA ARG A 258 -2.32 20.46 -6.98
C ARG A 258 -2.38 21.71 -7.84
N THR A 259 -2.66 21.52 -9.11
CA THR A 259 -3.00 22.61 -10.00
C THR A 259 -4.51 22.81 -9.97
N ASN A 260 -4.94 23.97 -9.58
CA ASN A 260 -6.34 24.38 -9.58
C ASN A 260 -6.59 25.30 -10.75
N TYR A 261 -7.70 25.08 -11.43
CA TYR A 261 -8.14 25.90 -12.55
C TYR A 261 -9.38 26.68 -12.12
N GLY A 262 -9.39 27.95 -12.42
CA GLY A 262 -10.58 28.80 -12.28
C GLY A 262 -11.62 28.50 -13.37
N GLU A 263 -12.76 29.14 -13.25
CA GLU A 263 -13.79 29.10 -14.29
C GLU A 263 -13.29 29.79 -15.55
N TRP A 264 -13.72 29.30 -16.71
CA TRP A 264 -13.45 29.95 -17.98
C TRP A 264 -14.22 31.28 -18.06
N SER A 265 -13.52 32.32 -18.54
CA SER A 265 -14.19 33.55 -18.92
C SER A 265 -15.18 33.33 -20.09
N GLU A 266 -16.06 34.29 -20.33
CA GLU A 266 -16.81 34.34 -21.56
C GLU A 266 -15.88 34.50 -22.77
N TRP A 267 -16.33 34.04 -23.92
CA TRP A 267 -15.60 34.21 -25.17
C TRP A 267 -15.55 35.69 -25.60
N SER A 268 -14.37 36.20 -25.92
CA SER A 268 -14.12 37.56 -26.34
C SER A 268 -13.23 37.59 -27.58
N GLN A 269 -13.34 38.63 -28.42
CA GLN A 269 -12.42 38.90 -29.52
C GLN A 269 -11.12 39.55 -29.05
N GLU A 270 -11.07 40.02 -27.82
CA GLU A 270 -9.87 40.58 -27.23
C GLU A 270 -8.81 39.49 -27.00
N LYS A 271 -7.64 39.70 -27.60
CA LYS A 271 -6.55 38.74 -27.54
C LYS A 271 -5.98 38.67 -26.13
N VAL A 272 -6.00 37.47 -25.55
CA VAL A 272 -5.40 37.19 -24.24
C VAL A 272 -4.07 36.45 -24.45
N ILE A 273 -3.03 36.85 -23.72
CA ILE A 273 -1.71 36.22 -23.78
C ILE A 273 -1.60 35.16 -22.68
N PRO A 274 -1.27 33.91 -23.02
CA PRO A 274 -1.05 32.86 -22.01
C PRO A 274 0.11 33.22 -21.08
N SER A 275 0.00 32.83 -19.82
CA SER A 275 1.06 33.02 -18.83
C SER A 275 1.09 31.83 -17.84
N SER A 276 2.05 31.84 -16.92
CA SER A 276 2.15 30.78 -15.88
C SER A 276 0.97 30.73 -14.91
N VAL A 277 0.15 31.78 -14.88
CA VAL A 277 -1.03 31.90 -14.00
C VAL A 277 -2.33 32.03 -14.79
N LEU A 278 -2.28 31.97 -16.12
CA LEU A 278 -3.42 32.16 -17.00
C LEU A 278 -3.37 31.17 -18.16
N GLU A 279 -4.34 30.31 -18.23
CA GLU A 279 -4.59 29.45 -19.38
C GLU A 279 -5.53 30.16 -20.36
N VAL A 280 -5.20 30.07 -21.63
CA VAL A 280 -5.98 30.70 -22.69
C VAL A 280 -6.40 29.64 -23.70
N GLU A 281 -7.68 29.66 -24.02
CA GLU A 281 -8.25 28.86 -25.09
C GLU A 281 -8.69 29.80 -26.20
N THR A 282 -8.50 29.35 -27.43
CA THR A 282 -8.93 30.09 -28.64
C THR A 282 -9.92 29.24 -29.42
N LYS A 283 -10.95 29.88 -29.93
CA LYS A 283 -11.81 29.29 -30.95
C LYS A 283 -11.89 30.24 -32.13
N VAL A 284 -12.08 29.67 -33.32
CA VAL A 284 -12.34 30.40 -34.53
C VAL A 284 -13.70 30.02 -35.05
N GLU A 285 -14.56 31.00 -35.31
CA GLU A 285 -15.91 30.84 -35.89
C GLU A 285 -15.97 31.41 -37.30
#